data_a97b32c99c241d91dc02c5cc9986bcc5
#
_entry.id   a97b32c99c241d91dc02c5cc9986bcc5
#
_cell.length_a   1.000
_cell.length_b   1.000
_cell.length_c   1.000
_cell.angle_alpha   90.00
_cell.angle_beta   90.00
_cell.angle_gamma   90.00
#
_symmetry.space_group_name_H-M   'P 1'
#
loop_
_entity.id
_entity.type
_entity.pdbx_description
1 polymer ?
#
loop_
_entity_poly.entity_id
_entity_poly.type
_entity_poly.pdbx_seq_one_letter_code
_entity_poly.pdbx_strand_id
1 'polypeptide(L)'
;GGWVASRSSGQQSMRYGRIEQMFAGGRVETPRGTLDIPTIPASSAGPDLREIIMGSEGRMGVITEVKVRITPLPEMETFQVAFAPDWETAKTLVRSLTQAKLPLSMLRLSNAEETRTHLMLAGHEKMVSVLHRYLALRGCRNEKCMITFGVTGERALVRHTLATVKKRIRAAGGTVVGELLGKKWEESRFRSPYLRHGLWEHGYVVDTFETAVDWKQVTPAMEAMEQAVRDNVGEGEKVHVFTHLSHLYPQGSSIYTTYVFRCSDTYQATLERWQAMKQAASNAIVAHGGTISHQHGVGRDHAPWLHHEKGDQGMAALGSLVKHFDPQQRLNPGCLLENATSRT
;
A
#
# COMPACT_ATOMS: atom_id res chain seq x y z
N GLY A 1 18.70 -0.66 3.34
CA GLY A 1 18.32 -0.90 4.76
C GLY A 1 16.86 -0.51 5.03
N GLY A 2 16.40 0.68 4.60
CA GLY A 2 15.07 1.19 4.93
C GLY A 2 13.92 0.27 4.53
N TRP A 3 13.93 -0.26 3.32
CA TRP A 3 12.87 -1.19 2.87
C TRP A 3 12.77 -2.46 3.72
N VAL A 4 13.93 -3.00 4.16
CA VAL A 4 13.96 -4.14 5.10
C VAL A 4 13.40 -3.71 6.45
N ALA A 5 13.85 -2.57 6.96
CA ALA A 5 13.45 -2.07 8.27
C ALA A 5 11.96 -1.72 8.38
N SER A 6 11.28 -1.38 7.27
CA SER A 6 9.85 -1.05 7.23
C SER A 6 8.96 -2.14 6.62
N ARG A 7 9.50 -3.31 6.24
CA ARG A 7 8.78 -4.38 5.53
C ARG A 7 8.07 -3.89 4.27
N SER A 8 8.74 -3.04 3.48
CA SER A 8 8.15 -2.40 2.30
C SER A 8 7.72 -3.38 1.22
N SER A 9 6.72 -2.99 0.46
CA SER A 9 6.22 -3.72 -0.71
C SER A 9 6.27 -2.83 -1.95
N GLY A 10 6.62 -3.40 -3.10
CA GLY A 10 6.64 -2.68 -4.37
C GLY A 10 5.39 -2.95 -5.20
N GLN A 11 5.12 -2.09 -6.18
CA GLN A 11 3.94 -2.21 -7.06
C GLN A 11 3.90 -3.52 -7.85
N GLN A 12 5.05 -4.16 -8.09
CA GLN A 12 5.18 -5.44 -8.81
C GLN A 12 5.47 -6.62 -7.86
N SER A 13 5.11 -6.49 -6.57
CA SER A 13 5.36 -7.53 -5.57
C SER A 13 4.60 -8.84 -5.83
N MET A 14 3.54 -8.82 -6.64
CA MET A 14 2.87 -10.06 -7.07
C MET A 14 3.81 -10.97 -7.88
N ARG A 15 4.76 -10.41 -8.63
CA ARG A 15 5.75 -11.15 -9.39
C ARG A 15 7.05 -11.37 -8.63
N TYR A 16 7.59 -10.30 -8.06
CA TYR A 16 8.94 -10.30 -7.50
C TYR A 16 8.97 -10.55 -5.99
N GLY A 17 7.81 -10.57 -5.36
CA GLY A 17 7.69 -10.66 -3.91
C GLY A 17 7.85 -9.30 -3.21
N ARG A 18 7.47 -9.27 -1.95
CA ARG A 18 7.75 -8.17 -1.02
C ARG A 18 9.18 -8.29 -0.52
N ILE A 19 9.67 -7.28 0.19
CA ILE A 19 11.03 -7.31 0.75
C ILE A 19 11.27 -8.54 1.64
N GLU A 20 10.25 -9.06 2.32
CA GLU A 20 10.33 -10.28 3.15
C GLU A 20 10.78 -11.50 2.36
N GLN A 21 10.34 -11.60 1.11
CA GLN A 21 10.69 -12.70 0.20
C GLN A 21 12.01 -12.45 -0.52
N MET A 22 12.38 -11.17 -0.70
CA MET A 22 13.62 -10.78 -1.39
C MET A 22 14.82 -10.75 -0.43
N PHE A 23 14.63 -10.37 0.84
CA PHE A 23 15.72 -10.28 1.82
C PHE A 23 16.26 -11.67 2.14
N ALA A 24 17.50 -11.91 1.79
CA ALA A 24 18.15 -13.21 1.95
C ALA A 24 19.10 -13.28 3.17
N GLY A 25 19.59 -12.14 3.64
CA GLY A 25 20.52 -12.02 4.75
C GLY A 25 21.23 -10.67 4.73
N GLY A 26 22.15 -10.44 5.67
CA GLY A 26 22.86 -9.17 5.77
C GLY A 26 23.55 -8.97 7.10
N ARG A 27 23.89 -7.72 7.38
CA ARG A 27 24.55 -7.31 8.61
C ARG A 27 23.85 -6.16 9.28
N VAL A 28 23.73 -6.24 10.60
CA VAL A 28 23.14 -5.22 11.44
C VAL A 28 24.10 -4.86 12.55
N GLU A 29 24.48 -3.60 12.64
CA GLU A 29 25.29 -3.08 13.75
C GLU A 29 24.38 -2.63 14.89
N THR A 30 24.62 -3.16 16.08
CA THR A 30 23.85 -2.86 17.28
C THR A 30 24.74 -2.34 18.38
N PRO A 31 24.23 -1.66 19.42
CA PRO A 31 25.00 -1.30 20.61
C PRO A 31 25.65 -2.47 21.34
N ARG A 32 25.24 -3.71 21.08
CA ARG A 32 25.82 -4.92 21.66
C ARG A 32 26.80 -5.67 20.76
N GLY A 33 26.99 -5.16 19.54
CA GLY A 33 27.87 -5.79 18.55
C GLY A 33 27.13 -6.11 17.25
N THR A 34 27.82 -6.75 16.36
CA THR A 34 27.36 -7.08 15.01
C THR A 34 26.49 -8.33 15.02
N LEU A 35 25.32 -8.25 14.38
CA LEU A 35 24.49 -9.40 14.03
C LEU A 35 24.69 -9.71 12.55
N ASP A 36 25.36 -10.82 12.24
CA ASP A 36 25.49 -11.36 10.89
C ASP A 36 24.36 -12.36 10.63
N ILE A 37 23.59 -12.12 9.55
CA ILE A 37 22.50 -12.99 9.11
C ILE A 37 22.94 -13.69 7.82
N PRO A 38 23.27 -14.99 7.87
CA PRO A 38 23.77 -15.72 6.72
C PRO A 38 22.67 -15.94 5.68
N THR A 39 23.08 -16.05 4.39
CA THR A 39 22.20 -16.45 3.31
C THR A 39 22.12 -17.96 3.23
N ILE A 40 21.04 -18.53 3.71
CA ILE A 40 20.76 -19.96 3.66
C ILE A 40 19.50 -20.20 2.82
N PRO A 41 19.50 -21.12 1.85
CA PRO A 41 18.32 -21.36 1.00
C PRO A 41 17.06 -21.72 1.78
N ALA A 42 17.21 -22.54 2.81
CA ALA A 42 16.17 -22.94 3.76
C ALA A 42 16.82 -23.44 5.06
N SER A 43 16.19 -23.17 6.20
CA SER A 43 16.64 -23.66 7.50
C SER A 43 15.44 -23.94 8.39
N SER A 44 15.53 -25.02 9.16
CA SER A 44 14.62 -25.34 10.28
C SER A 44 15.33 -25.26 11.63
N ALA A 45 16.47 -24.57 11.70
CA ALA A 45 17.27 -24.40 12.91
C ALA A 45 16.76 -23.21 13.76
N GLY A 46 15.54 -23.32 14.26
CA GLY A 46 14.90 -22.30 15.10
C GLY A 46 14.29 -21.12 14.33
N PRO A 47 13.92 -20.05 15.05
CA PRO A 47 13.33 -18.84 14.46
C PRO A 47 14.29 -18.15 13.50
N ASP A 48 13.73 -17.61 12.40
CA ASP A 48 14.50 -16.90 11.38
C ASP A 48 14.87 -15.49 11.87
N LEU A 49 16.17 -15.21 12.00
CA LEU A 49 16.68 -13.91 12.44
C LEU A 49 16.35 -12.77 11.48
N ARG A 50 16.06 -13.08 10.20
CA ARG A 50 15.59 -12.08 9.25
C ARG A 50 14.27 -11.47 9.68
N GLU A 51 13.36 -12.29 10.22
CA GLU A 51 12.03 -11.84 10.69
C GLU A 51 12.12 -10.89 11.89
N ILE A 52 13.17 -11.02 12.73
CA ILE A 52 13.41 -10.12 13.87
C ILE A 52 13.80 -8.71 13.37
N ILE A 53 14.62 -8.64 12.31
CA ILE A 53 15.15 -7.37 11.79
C ILE A 53 14.18 -6.70 10.82
N MET A 54 13.42 -7.47 10.07
CA MET A 54 12.38 -6.92 9.17
C MET A 54 11.27 -6.25 9.97
N GLY A 55 11.01 -4.98 9.69
CA GLY A 55 10.03 -4.18 10.42
C GLY A 55 10.55 -3.62 11.75
N SER A 56 11.85 -3.71 12.03
CA SER A 56 12.45 -3.15 13.26
C SER A 56 12.55 -1.63 13.27
N GLU A 57 12.41 -0.99 12.12
CA GLU A 57 12.42 0.46 11.92
C GLU A 57 13.56 1.20 12.65
N GLY A 58 14.73 0.56 12.69
CA GLY A 58 15.92 1.11 13.34
C GLY A 58 15.96 0.96 14.87
N ARG A 59 14.98 0.33 15.50
CA ARG A 59 14.94 0.12 16.96
C ARG A 59 15.95 -0.92 17.47
N MET A 60 16.38 -1.83 16.58
CA MET A 60 17.24 -2.96 16.95
C MET A 60 18.65 -2.84 16.39
N GLY A 61 18.95 -1.81 15.62
CA GLY A 61 20.27 -1.60 15.01
C GLY A 61 20.21 -0.86 13.68
N VAL A 62 21.40 -0.64 13.11
CA VAL A 62 21.59 -0.04 11.80
C VAL A 62 21.93 -1.14 10.80
N ILE A 63 21.08 -1.32 9.78
CA ILE A 63 21.30 -2.30 8.71
C ILE A 63 22.37 -1.75 7.77
N THR A 64 23.59 -2.31 7.83
CA THR A 64 24.75 -1.85 7.06
C THR A 64 24.98 -2.67 5.79
N GLU A 65 24.50 -3.92 5.74
CA GLU A 65 24.56 -4.77 4.56
C GLU A 65 23.24 -5.50 4.35
N VAL A 66 22.79 -5.56 3.10
CA VAL A 66 21.60 -6.30 2.68
C VAL A 66 21.95 -7.19 1.49
N LYS A 67 21.67 -8.48 1.60
CA LYS A 67 21.73 -9.46 0.51
C LYS A 67 20.31 -9.76 0.06
N VAL A 68 20.04 -9.60 -1.23
CA VAL A 68 18.70 -9.81 -1.81
C VAL A 68 18.72 -10.91 -2.87
N ARG A 69 17.61 -11.63 -2.96
CA ARG A 69 17.35 -12.55 -4.08
C ARG A 69 17.07 -11.72 -5.32
N ILE A 70 17.66 -12.09 -6.42
CA ILE A 70 17.49 -11.48 -7.73
C ILE A 70 16.78 -12.45 -8.68
N THR A 71 16.17 -11.92 -9.73
CA THR A 71 15.54 -12.71 -10.80
C THR A 71 16.12 -12.27 -12.15
N PRO A 72 16.16 -13.17 -13.16
CA PRO A 72 16.53 -12.78 -14.51
C PRO A 72 15.63 -11.68 -15.06
N LEU A 73 16.19 -10.86 -15.96
CA LEU A 73 15.39 -9.85 -16.67
C LEU A 73 14.30 -10.53 -17.51
N PRO A 74 13.08 -10.00 -17.49
CA PRO A 74 11.99 -10.57 -18.26
C PRO A 74 12.16 -10.29 -19.76
N GLU A 75 11.67 -11.21 -20.60
CA GLU A 75 11.62 -10.99 -22.05
C GLU A 75 10.57 -9.97 -22.48
N MET A 76 9.49 -9.88 -21.70
CA MET A 76 8.36 -9.01 -21.98
C MET A 76 7.76 -8.50 -20.68
N GLU A 77 7.47 -7.22 -20.66
CA GLU A 77 6.65 -6.55 -19.63
C GLU A 77 5.57 -5.72 -20.32
N THR A 78 4.36 -5.74 -19.79
CA THR A 78 3.25 -4.94 -20.33
C THR A 78 2.27 -4.59 -19.23
N PHE A 79 1.79 -3.35 -19.26
CA PHE A 79 0.76 -2.84 -18.37
C PHE A 79 -0.51 -2.51 -19.17
N GLN A 80 -1.64 -2.87 -18.63
CA GLN A 80 -2.95 -2.75 -19.27
C GLN A 80 -3.92 -2.03 -18.34
N VAL A 81 -4.87 -1.32 -18.92
CA VAL A 81 -5.97 -0.70 -18.18
C VAL A 81 -7.30 -1.27 -18.65
N ALA A 82 -8.17 -1.52 -17.70
CA ALA A 82 -9.56 -1.89 -17.92
C ALA A 82 -10.46 -1.13 -16.94
N PHE A 83 -11.76 -1.16 -17.21
CA PHE A 83 -12.78 -0.59 -16.33
C PHE A 83 -13.85 -1.63 -16.05
N ALA A 84 -14.28 -1.70 -14.80
CA ALA A 84 -15.47 -2.44 -14.39
C ALA A 84 -16.64 -1.45 -14.15
N PRO A 85 -17.91 -1.89 -14.26
CA PRO A 85 -19.05 -0.99 -14.15
C PRO A 85 -19.21 -0.35 -12.77
N ASP A 86 -18.84 -1.07 -11.71
CA ASP A 86 -18.99 -0.67 -10.31
C ASP A 86 -17.96 -1.34 -9.40
N TRP A 87 -17.93 -0.93 -8.13
CA TRP A 87 -16.99 -1.42 -7.13
C TRP A 87 -17.12 -2.91 -6.81
N GLU A 88 -18.34 -3.41 -6.58
CA GLU A 88 -18.55 -4.80 -6.18
C GLU A 88 -18.20 -5.77 -7.31
N THR A 89 -18.57 -5.42 -8.54
CA THR A 89 -18.15 -6.18 -9.74
C THR A 89 -16.63 -6.18 -9.87
N ALA A 90 -16.00 -5.02 -9.72
CA ALA A 90 -14.55 -4.87 -9.81
C ALA A 90 -13.82 -5.67 -8.72
N LYS A 91 -14.28 -5.57 -7.46
CA LYS A 91 -13.72 -6.29 -6.31
C LYS A 91 -13.81 -7.81 -6.49
N THR A 92 -14.98 -8.29 -6.90
CA THR A 92 -15.21 -9.72 -7.18
C THR A 92 -14.28 -10.22 -8.29
N LEU A 93 -14.13 -9.44 -9.36
CA LEU A 93 -13.26 -9.77 -10.48
C LEU A 93 -11.79 -9.85 -10.03
N VAL A 94 -11.24 -8.81 -9.38
CA VAL A 94 -9.83 -8.80 -8.97
C VAL A 94 -9.53 -9.88 -7.93
N ARG A 95 -10.47 -10.16 -7.02
CA ARG A 95 -10.40 -11.31 -6.12
C ARG A 95 -10.28 -12.62 -6.89
N SER A 96 -11.14 -12.85 -7.90
CA SER A 96 -11.12 -14.07 -8.71
C SER A 96 -9.81 -14.24 -9.48
N LEU A 97 -9.24 -13.14 -9.99
CA LEU A 97 -7.95 -13.14 -10.69
C LEU A 97 -6.81 -13.55 -9.75
N THR A 98 -6.82 -13.00 -8.54
CA THR A 98 -5.80 -13.28 -7.53
C THR A 98 -5.89 -14.71 -7.00
N GLN A 99 -7.10 -15.19 -6.68
CA GLN A 99 -7.33 -16.55 -6.21
C GLN A 99 -7.01 -17.62 -7.26
N ALA A 100 -7.15 -17.28 -8.54
CA ALA A 100 -6.72 -18.14 -9.64
C ALA A 100 -5.19 -18.21 -9.80
N LYS A 101 -4.43 -17.47 -9.00
CA LYS A 101 -2.95 -17.41 -9.02
C LYS A 101 -2.39 -17.19 -10.43
N LEU A 102 -3.07 -16.35 -11.22
CA LEU A 102 -2.56 -15.95 -12.52
C LEU A 102 -1.21 -15.22 -12.33
N PRO A 103 -0.23 -15.45 -13.21
CA PRO A 103 1.11 -14.86 -13.09
C PRO A 103 1.12 -13.38 -13.47
N LEU A 104 0.36 -12.57 -12.70
CA LEU A 104 0.36 -11.12 -12.79
C LEU A 104 1.59 -10.56 -12.07
N SER A 105 2.17 -9.50 -12.62
CA SER A 105 3.22 -8.75 -11.93
C SER A 105 2.63 -7.66 -11.03
N MET A 106 1.49 -7.13 -11.43
CA MET A 106 0.77 -6.08 -10.70
C MET A 106 -0.73 -6.23 -10.96
N LEU A 107 -1.52 -5.93 -9.94
CA LEU A 107 -2.97 -5.77 -10.04
C LEU A 107 -3.39 -4.67 -9.06
N ARG A 108 -4.09 -3.66 -9.56
CA ARG A 108 -4.58 -2.51 -8.79
C ARG A 108 -6.03 -2.24 -9.18
N LEU A 109 -6.85 -1.93 -8.19
CA LEU A 109 -8.24 -1.54 -8.38
C LEU A 109 -8.47 -0.17 -7.75
N SER A 110 -8.79 0.83 -8.54
CA SER A 110 -9.18 2.16 -8.06
C SER A 110 -10.70 2.23 -7.90
N ASN A 111 -11.18 2.81 -6.80
CA ASN A 111 -12.61 3.08 -6.63
C ASN A 111 -13.09 4.17 -7.63
N ALA A 112 -14.39 4.45 -7.65
CA ALA A 112 -14.96 5.39 -8.60
C ALA A 112 -14.38 6.81 -8.46
N GLU A 113 -14.12 7.25 -7.21
CA GLU A 113 -13.56 8.58 -6.92
C GLU A 113 -12.10 8.69 -7.39
N GLU A 114 -11.26 7.69 -7.08
CA GLU A 114 -9.90 7.67 -7.58
C GLU A 114 -9.86 7.55 -9.11
N THR A 115 -10.73 6.74 -9.69
CA THR A 115 -10.86 6.62 -11.16
C THR A 115 -11.19 7.97 -11.79
N ARG A 116 -12.12 8.72 -11.22
CA ARG A 116 -12.49 10.08 -11.67
C ARG A 116 -11.31 11.03 -11.57
N THR A 117 -10.62 11.02 -10.42
CA THR A 117 -9.44 11.84 -10.14
C THR A 117 -8.32 11.57 -11.15
N HIS A 118 -7.99 10.30 -11.40
CA HIS A 118 -6.97 9.93 -12.38
C HIS A 118 -7.32 10.36 -13.81
N LEU A 119 -8.57 10.20 -14.23
CA LEU A 119 -9.01 10.62 -15.54
C LEU A 119 -8.99 12.16 -15.70
N MET A 120 -9.32 12.89 -14.65
CA MET A 120 -9.22 14.36 -14.61
C MET A 120 -7.77 14.82 -14.74
N LEU A 121 -6.86 14.24 -13.97
CA LEU A 121 -5.42 14.56 -13.97
C LEU A 121 -4.71 14.11 -15.26
N ALA A 122 -5.32 13.28 -16.08
CA ALA A 122 -4.73 12.84 -17.35
C ALA A 122 -4.54 13.96 -18.38
N GLY A 123 -5.20 15.12 -18.21
CA GLY A 123 -4.90 16.37 -18.90
C GLY A 123 -5.30 16.47 -20.39
N HIS A 124 -6.05 15.50 -20.93
CA HIS A 124 -6.50 15.48 -22.32
C HIS A 124 -8.03 15.45 -22.41
N GLU A 125 -8.70 16.55 -22.09
CA GLU A 125 -10.17 16.63 -21.94
C GLU A 125 -10.96 16.01 -23.08
N LYS A 126 -10.59 16.29 -24.34
CA LYS A 126 -11.28 15.72 -25.52
C LYS A 126 -11.16 14.19 -25.57
N MET A 127 -9.97 13.66 -25.30
CA MET A 127 -9.72 12.22 -25.32
C MET A 127 -10.41 11.54 -24.15
N VAL A 128 -10.39 12.13 -22.97
CA VAL A 128 -11.11 11.65 -21.78
C VAL A 128 -12.61 11.67 -22.02
N SER A 129 -13.17 12.70 -22.66
CA SER A 129 -14.59 12.76 -23.01
C SER A 129 -15.01 11.64 -23.98
N VAL A 130 -14.19 11.37 -25.00
CA VAL A 130 -14.43 10.25 -25.93
C VAL A 130 -14.37 8.92 -25.19
N LEU A 131 -13.38 8.74 -24.31
CA LEU A 131 -13.26 7.54 -23.48
C LEU A 131 -14.49 7.37 -22.59
N HIS A 132 -14.98 8.42 -21.94
CA HIS A 132 -16.18 8.38 -21.10
C HIS A 132 -17.40 7.91 -21.90
N ARG A 133 -17.63 8.45 -23.12
CA ARG A 133 -18.74 8.03 -23.99
C ARG A 133 -18.63 6.56 -24.39
N TYR A 134 -17.43 6.13 -24.79
CA TYR A 134 -17.16 4.73 -25.13
C TYR A 134 -17.44 3.80 -23.95
N LEU A 135 -16.92 4.12 -22.78
CA LEU A 135 -17.11 3.33 -21.56
C LEU A 135 -18.59 3.28 -21.14
N ALA A 136 -19.33 4.39 -21.26
CA ALA A 136 -20.76 4.44 -20.95
C ALA A 136 -21.56 3.53 -21.87
N LEU A 137 -21.25 3.49 -23.17
CA LEU A 137 -21.86 2.55 -24.14
C LEU A 137 -21.58 1.09 -23.80
N ARG A 138 -20.45 0.82 -23.09
CA ARG A 138 -20.06 -0.51 -22.63
C ARG A 138 -20.54 -0.85 -21.21
N GLY A 139 -21.39 -0.03 -20.61
CA GLY A 139 -21.95 -0.24 -19.28
C GLY A 139 -21.12 0.37 -18.12
N CYS A 140 -19.90 0.85 -18.39
CA CYS A 140 -19.04 1.49 -17.38
C CYS A 140 -19.35 3.00 -17.31
N ARG A 141 -20.32 3.37 -16.46
CA ARG A 141 -20.85 4.75 -16.34
C ARG A 141 -20.12 5.53 -15.22
N ASN A 142 -20.85 6.23 -14.37
CA ASN A 142 -20.27 7.12 -13.34
C ASN A 142 -19.56 6.37 -12.21
N GLU A 143 -20.07 5.21 -11.84
CA GLU A 143 -19.53 4.35 -10.77
C GLU A 143 -18.40 3.42 -11.23
N LYS A 144 -17.92 3.61 -12.47
CA LYS A 144 -16.86 2.77 -13.02
C LYS A 144 -15.58 2.82 -12.19
N CYS A 145 -15.00 1.63 -11.99
CA CYS A 145 -13.75 1.43 -11.29
C CYS A 145 -12.65 1.03 -12.26
N MET A 146 -11.50 1.69 -12.17
CA MET A 146 -10.34 1.41 -13.02
C MET A 146 -9.52 0.25 -12.47
N ILE A 147 -9.19 -0.70 -13.33
CA ILE A 147 -8.32 -1.82 -13.03
C ILE A 147 -7.04 -1.65 -13.84
N THR A 148 -5.90 -1.52 -13.17
CA THR A 148 -4.59 -1.54 -13.81
C THR A 148 -3.91 -2.86 -13.49
N PHE A 149 -3.41 -3.57 -14.50
CA PHE A 149 -2.73 -4.83 -14.30
C PHE A 149 -1.50 -4.95 -15.18
N GLY A 150 -0.49 -5.61 -14.65
CA GLY A 150 0.78 -5.89 -15.33
C GLY A 150 1.02 -7.38 -15.47
N VAL A 151 1.67 -7.76 -16.56
CA VAL A 151 2.17 -9.12 -16.80
C VAL A 151 3.59 -9.04 -17.26
N THR A 152 4.48 -9.82 -16.62
CA THR A 152 5.93 -9.75 -16.83
C THR A 152 6.50 -11.17 -16.83
N GLY A 153 7.35 -11.51 -17.81
CA GLY A 153 7.99 -12.82 -17.92
C GLY A 153 8.33 -13.20 -19.35
N GLU A 154 8.31 -14.51 -19.63
CA GLU A 154 8.49 -15.06 -20.97
C GLU A 154 7.32 -14.67 -21.89
N ARG A 155 7.60 -14.40 -23.17
CA ARG A 155 6.60 -13.92 -24.14
C ARG A 155 5.36 -14.82 -24.25
N ALA A 156 5.55 -16.13 -24.27
CA ALA A 156 4.46 -17.09 -24.38
C ALA A 156 3.53 -17.01 -23.15
N LEU A 157 4.11 -17.00 -21.96
CA LEU A 157 3.40 -16.86 -20.70
C LEU A 157 2.64 -15.52 -20.61
N VAL A 158 3.31 -14.42 -20.95
CA VAL A 158 2.70 -13.08 -20.95
C VAL A 158 1.49 -13.03 -21.88
N ARG A 159 1.60 -13.52 -23.13
CA ARG A 159 0.50 -13.54 -24.09
C ARG A 159 -0.69 -14.38 -23.60
N HIS A 160 -0.43 -15.57 -23.07
CA HIS A 160 -1.46 -16.44 -22.52
C HIS A 160 -2.19 -15.80 -21.33
N THR A 161 -1.42 -15.26 -20.40
CA THR A 161 -1.98 -14.59 -19.20
C THR A 161 -2.83 -13.39 -19.58
N LEU A 162 -2.35 -12.54 -20.49
CA LEU A 162 -3.12 -11.40 -21.00
C LEU A 162 -4.44 -11.82 -21.63
N ALA A 163 -4.44 -12.86 -22.48
CA ALA A 163 -5.66 -13.36 -23.11
C ALA A 163 -6.67 -13.85 -22.05
N THR A 164 -6.17 -14.59 -21.05
CA THR A 164 -6.98 -15.12 -19.94
C THR A 164 -7.60 -13.99 -19.10
N VAL A 165 -6.79 -13.01 -18.69
CA VAL A 165 -7.26 -11.86 -17.88
C VAL A 165 -8.28 -11.05 -18.67
N LYS A 166 -7.99 -10.70 -19.93
CA LYS A 166 -8.90 -9.94 -20.81
C LYS A 166 -10.24 -10.67 -20.99
N LYS A 167 -10.22 -12.01 -21.13
CA LYS A 167 -11.44 -12.84 -21.23
C LYS A 167 -12.28 -12.72 -19.94
N ARG A 168 -11.64 -12.87 -18.76
CA ARG A 168 -12.34 -12.76 -17.46
C ARG A 168 -12.91 -11.37 -17.22
N ILE A 169 -12.17 -10.31 -17.56
CA ILE A 169 -12.66 -8.93 -17.45
C ILE A 169 -13.93 -8.74 -18.28
N ARG A 170 -13.94 -9.18 -19.55
CA ARG A 170 -15.09 -9.07 -20.42
C ARG A 170 -16.28 -9.89 -19.93
N ALA A 171 -16.03 -11.10 -19.41
CA ALA A 171 -17.07 -11.95 -18.86
C ALA A 171 -17.74 -11.34 -17.62
N ALA A 172 -17.03 -10.52 -16.86
CA ALA A 172 -17.57 -9.75 -15.74
C ALA A 172 -18.20 -8.40 -16.14
N GLY A 173 -18.45 -8.16 -17.44
CA GLY A 173 -19.00 -6.88 -17.92
C GLY A 173 -18.00 -5.74 -17.99
N GLY A 174 -16.72 -5.99 -17.73
CA GLY A 174 -15.67 -4.98 -17.80
C GLY A 174 -15.20 -4.69 -19.23
N THR A 175 -14.60 -3.54 -19.43
CA THR A 175 -14.09 -3.05 -20.72
C THR A 175 -12.58 -2.87 -20.66
N VAL A 176 -11.84 -3.59 -21.51
CA VAL A 176 -10.39 -3.45 -21.63
C VAL A 176 -10.09 -2.31 -22.61
N VAL A 177 -9.33 -1.33 -22.17
CA VAL A 177 -8.90 -0.18 -23.00
C VAL A 177 -7.51 -0.41 -23.61
N GLY A 178 -6.67 -1.25 -22.97
CA GLY A 178 -5.42 -1.72 -23.55
C GLY A 178 -4.17 -1.01 -23.02
N GLU A 179 -3.10 -1.02 -23.82
CA GLU A 179 -1.74 -0.60 -23.41
C GLU A 179 -1.54 0.91 -23.36
N LEU A 180 -2.29 1.70 -24.14
CA LEU A 180 -2.01 3.13 -24.26
C LEU A 180 -2.04 3.84 -22.90
N LEU A 181 -3.07 3.58 -22.09
CA LEU A 181 -3.16 4.11 -20.73
C LEU A 181 -2.21 3.41 -19.76
N GLY A 182 -1.90 2.14 -20.01
CA GLY A 182 -0.94 1.38 -19.23
C GLY A 182 0.49 1.93 -19.36
N LYS A 183 0.92 2.27 -20.57
CA LYS A 183 2.23 2.93 -20.83
C LYS A 183 2.31 4.30 -20.17
N LYS A 184 1.25 5.10 -20.27
CA LYS A 184 1.20 6.41 -19.60
C LYS A 184 1.30 6.27 -18.08
N TRP A 185 0.66 5.27 -17.49
CA TRP A 185 0.82 4.95 -16.08
C TRP A 185 2.26 4.54 -15.76
N GLU A 186 2.87 3.66 -16.56
CA GLU A 186 4.24 3.21 -16.41
C GLU A 186 5.25 4.37 -16.42
N GLU A 187 5.10 5.30 -17.36
CA GLU A 187 5.96 6.49 -17.48
C GLU A 187 5.80 7.45 -16.29
N SER A 188 4.61 7.53 -15.71
CA SER A 188 4.29 8.47 -14.64
C SER A 188 4.45 7.90 -13.22
N ARG A 189 4.54 6.58 -13.06
CA ARG A 189 4.48 5.90 -11.75
C ARG A 189 5.52 6.35 -10.72
N PHE A 190 6.65 6.87 -11.16
CA PHE A 190 7.71 7.38 -10.28
C PHE A 190 7.64 8.89 -10.04
N ARG A 191 6.71 9.61 -10.70
CA ARG A 191 6.53 11.06 -10.56
C ARG A 191 5.50 11.44 -9.51
N SER A 192 4.57 10.55 -9.19
CA SER A 192 3.48 10.79 -8.23
C SER A 192 3.94 11.33 -6.87
N PRO A 193 5.06 10.88 -6.27
CA PRO A 193 5.52 11.39 -4.99
C PRO A 193 5.82 12.89 -4.97
N TYR A 194 6.17 13.47 -6.12
CA TYR A 194 6.50 14.91 -6.25
C TYR A 194 5.24 15.80 -6.24
N LEU A 195 4.06 15.23 -6.49
CA LEU A 195 2.79 15.97 -6.44
C LEU A 195 2.53 16.57 -5.06
N ARG A 196 3.00 15.92 -4.00
CA ARG A 196 2.85 16.39 -2.62
C ARG A 196 3.46 17.77 -2.42
N HIS A 197 4.66 18.03 -2.96
CA HIS A 197 5.32 19.33 -2.84
C HIS A 197 4.55 20.43 -3.59
N GLY A 198 4.13 20.15 -4.84
CA GLY A 198 3.34 21.10 -5.61
C GLY A 198 2.01 21.45 -4.95
N LEU A 199 1.33 20.47 -4.35
CA LEU A 199 0.08 20.72 -3.63
C LEU A 199 0.30 21.54 -2.36
N TRP A 200 1.39 21.30 -1.63
CA TRP A 200 1.77 22.09 -0.46
C TRP A 200 2.01 23.57 -0.80
N GLU A 201 2.71 23.85 -1.89
CA GLU A 201 2.92 25.21 -2.39
C GLU A 201 1.61 25.94 -2.74
N HIS A 202 0.55 25.18 -3.05
CA HIS A 202 -0.78 25.70 -3.33
C HIS A 202 -1.72 25.68 -2.12
N GLY A 203 -1.18 25.43 -0.92
CA GLY A 203 -1.95 25.43 0.33
C GLY A 203 -2.78 24.17 0.56
N TYR A 204 -2.34 23.01 0.03
CA TYR A 204 -2.99 21.72 0.27
C TYR A 204 -2.05 20.72 0.93
N VAL A 205 -2.58 19.96 1.86
CA VAL A 205 -1.91 18.79 2.47
C VAL A 205 -2.39 17.53 1.79
N VAL A 206 -1.46 16.63 1.50
CA VAL A 206 -1.74 15.27 1.03
C VAL A 206 -1.14 14.29 2.01
N ASP A 207 -1.94 13.36 2.50
CA ASP A 207 -1.45 12.22 3.26
C ASP A 207 -2.19 10.94 2.87
N THR A 208 -1.64 9.82 3.33
CA THR A 208 -2.13 8.49 3.01
C THR A 208 -2.11 7.60 4.24
N PHE A 209 -2.95 6.59 4.24
CA PHE A 209 -2.82 5.44 5.13
C PHE A 209 -3.14 4.16 4.36
N GLU A 210 -2.56 3.07 4.79
CA GLU A 210 -2.74 1.78 4.15
C GLU A 210 -2.86 0.68 5.19
N THR A 211 -3.91 -0.11 5.06
CA THR A 211 -4.18 -1.30 5.85
C THR A 211 -4.27 -2.53 4.95
N ALA A 212 -4.39 -3.71 5.54
CA ALA A 212 -4.77 -4.93 4.85
C ALA A 212 -5.78 -5.72 5.69
N VAL A 213 -6.80 -6.26 5.01
CA VAL A 213 -7.90 -7.01 5.62
C VAL A 213 -8.31 -8.18 4.73
N ASP A 214 -9.03 -9.14 5.29
CA ASP A 214 -9.68 -10.21 4.53
C ASP A 214 -10.73 -9.66 3.57
N TRP A 215 -10.99 -10.37 2.45
CA TRP A 215 -11.91 -9.92 1.40
C TRP A 215 -13.29 -9.50 1.88
N LYS A 216 -13.83 -10.13 2.92
CA LYS A 216 -15.14 -9.77 3.49
C LYS A 216 -15.16 -8.38 4.13
N GLN A 217 -14.00 -7.91 4.59
CA GLN A 217 -13.87 -6.62 5.27
C GLN A 217 -13.41 -5.49 4.35
N VAL A 218 -13.05 -5.78 3.08
CA VAL A 218 -12.49 -4.75 2.18
C VAL A 218 -13.44 -3.58 1.99
N THR A 219 -14.69 -3.80 1.61
CA THR A 219 -15.65 -2.70 1.41
C THR A 219 -16.02 -2.02 2.74
N PRO A 220 -16.42 -2.75 3.81
CA PRO A 220 -16.75 -2.12 5.09
C PRO A 220 -15.60 -1.28 5.67
N ALA A 221 -14.37 -1.79 5.64
CA ALA A 221 -13.21 -1.07 6.14
C ALA A 221 -12.90 0.18 5.31
N MET A 222 -12.95 0.06 3.97
CA MET A 222 -12.74 1.20 3.07
C MET A 222 -13.74 2.33 3.35
N GLU A 223 -15.02 2.01 3.39
CA GLU A 223 -16.09 2.99 3.63
C GLU A 223 -15.95 3.64 5.01
N ALA A 224 -15.67 2.84 6.04
CA ALA A 224 -15.46 3.36 7.40
C ALA A 224 -14.25 4.30 7.51
N MET A 225 -13.14 3.95 6.87
CA MET A 225 -11.94 4.80 6.85
C MET A 225 -12.16 6.10 6.09
N GLU A 226 -12.79 6.05 4.92
CA GLU A 226 -13.10 7.24 4.14
C GLU A 226 -14.09 8.15 4.88
N GLN A 227 -15.12 7.59 5.53
CA GLN A 227 -16.07 8.34 6.33
C GLN A 227 -15.42 8.96 7.55
N ALA A 228 -14.56 8.21 8.25
CA ALA A 228 -13.83 8.74 9.41
C ALA A 228 -12.99 9.98 9.06
N VAL A 229 -12.37 10.00 7.89
CA VAL A 229 -11.63 11.19 7.40
C VAL A 229 -12.59 12.35 7.12
N ARG A 230 -13.72 12.09 6.43
CA ARG A 230 -14.71 13.15 6.08
C ARG A 230 -15.32 13.79 7.31
N ASP A 231 -15.62 13.00 8.34
CA ASP A 231 -16.26 13.46 9.57
C ASP A 231 -15.31 14.26 10.48
N ASN A 232 -13.98 14.13 10.28
CA ASN A 232 -12.98 14.74 11.15
C ASN A 232 -12.12 15.81 10.47
N VAL A 233 -12.49 16.28 9.28
CA VAL A 233 -11.77 17.37 8.59
C VAL A 233 -12.00 18.76 9.22
N GLY A 234 -13.05 18.91 10.02
CA GLY A 234 -13.48 20.18 10.65
C GLY A 234 -14.75 20.75 10.04
N GLU A 235 -15.49 21.52 10.84
CA GLU A 235 -16.76 22.11 10.42
C GLU A 235 -16.56 23.08 9.24
N GLY A 236 -17.41 22.93 8.21
CA GLY A 236 -17.36 23.76 6.99
C GLY A 236 -16.20 23.45 6.02
N GLU A 237 -15.28 22.57 6.40
CA GLU A 237 -14.13 22.20 5.61
C GLU A 237 -14.42 21.03 4.66
N LYS A 238 -13.61 20.90 3.62
CA LYS A 238 -13.73 19.83 2.64
C LYS A 238 -12.44 19.01 2.56
N VAL A 239 -12.60 17.71 2.42
CA VAL A 239 -11.52 16.78 2.14
C VAL A 239 -11.86 15.96 0.90
N HIS A 240 -10.89 15.79 0.00
CA HIS A 240 -10.98 14.88 -1.13
C HIS A 240 -10.36 13.55 -0.72
N VAL A 241 -11.16 12.50 -0.65
CA VAL A 241 -10.75 11.15 -0.21
C VAL A 241 -11.01 10.16 -1.32
N PHE A 242 -10.02 9.37 -1.65
CA PHE A 242 -10.14 8.32 -2.67
C PHE A 242 -9.25 7.13 -2.34
N THR A 243 -9.66 5.95 -2.81
CA THR A 243 -9.05 4.68 -2.37
C THR A 243 -8.78 3.75 -3.53
N HIS A 244 -7.68 3.00 -3.42
CA HIS A 244 -7.43 1.85 -4.27
C HIS A 244 -6.95 0.63 -3.47
N LEU A 245 -7.14 -0.53 -4.07
CA LEU A 245 -6.49 -1.76 -3.64
C LEU A 245 -5.15 -1.87 -4.37
N SER A 246 -4.04 -1.81 -3.64
CA SER A 246 -2.69 -1.78 -4.21
C SER A 246 -2.02 -3.16 -4.25
N HIS A 247 -2.25 -3.97 -3.23
CA HIS A 247 -1.69 -5.30 -3.09
C HIS A 247 -2.79 -6.31 -2.80
N LEU A 248 -2.99 -7.21 -3.74
CA LEU A 248 -4.08 -8.18 -3.67
C LEU A 248 -3.53 -9.56 -3.35
N TYR A 249 -4.14 -10.20 -2.37
CA TYR A 249 -3.79 -11.53 -1.87
C TYR A 249 -4.95 -12.51 -2.08
N PRO A 250 -4.70 -13.83 -2.14
CA PRO A 250 -5.80 -14.81 -2.22
C PRO A 250 -6.83 -14.67 -1.11
N GLN A 251 -6.41 -14.31 0.12
CA GLN A 251 -7.27 -14.19 1.30
C GLN A 251 -7.84 -12.79 1.53
N GLY A 252 -7.22 -11.75 0.97
CA GLY A 252 -7.59 -10.36 1.25
C GLY A 252 -6.91 -9.35 0.35
N SER A 253 -6.96 -8.09 0.74
CA SER A 253 -6.31 -7.00 0.01
C SER A 253 -5.80 -5.92 0.93
N SER A 254 -4.76 -5.20 0.49
CA SER A 254 -4.50 -3.89 1.07
C SER A 254 -5.53 -2.88 0.58
N ILE A 255 -5.79 -1.89 1.41
CA ILE A 255 -6.65 -0.74 1.13
C ILE A 255 -5.80 0.49 1.33
N TYR A 256 -5.48 1.17 0.24
CA TYR A 256 -4.67 2.39 0.22
C TYR A 256 -5.56 3.59 0.00
N THR A 257 -5.69 4.43 1.01
CA THR A 257 -6.51 5.64 0.96
C THR A 257 -5.64 6.87 0.94
N THR A 258 -5.92 7.77 0.02
CA THR A 258 -5.31 9.10 -0.08
C THR A 258 -6.35 10.15 0.27
N TYR A 259 -5.96 11.16 1.04
CA TYR A 259 -6.80 12.30 1.33
C TYR A 259 -6.04 13.60 1.14
N VAL A 260 -6.76 14.59 0.60
CA VAL A 260 -6.25 15.91 0.28
C VAL A 260 -7.17 16.95 0.91
N PHE A 261 -6.61 17.85 1.70
CA PHE A 261 -7.35 18.90 2.38
C PHE A 261 -6.61 20.22 2.35
N ARG A 262 -7.29 21.34 2.59
CA ARG A 262 -6.70 22.66 2.59
C ARG A 262 -5.95 22.92 3.89
N CYS A 263 -4.78 23.58 3.80
CA CYS A 263 -4.10 24.10 4.97
C CYS A 263 -5.01 25.09 5.72
N SER A 264 -4.94 25.07 7.04
CA SER A 264 -5.51 26.11 7.89
C SER A 264 -4.62 27.36 7.88
N ASP A 265 -5.09 28.45 8.51
CA ASP A 265 -4.36 29.71 8.57
C ASP A 265 -3.02 29.60 9.32
N THR A 266 -2.86 28.60 10.18
CA THR A 266 -1.62 28.33 10.91
C THR A 266 -1.16 26.89 10.71
N TYR A 267 0.16 26.67 10.84
CA TYR A 267 0.74 25.33 10.85
C TYR A 267 0.13 24.46 11.95
N GLN A 268 -0.05 25.00 13.15
CA GLN A 268 -0.58 24.26 14.29
C GLN A 268 -2.01 23.78 14.04
N ALA A 269 -2.88 24.63 13.53
CA ALA A 269 -4.26 24.26 13.19
C ALA A 269 -4.31 23.22 12.05
N THR A 270 -3.38 23.32 11.08
CA THR A 270 -3.24 22.32 10.02
C THR A 270 -2.81 20.96 10.59
N LEU A 271 -1.87 20.96 11.53
CA LEU A 271 -1.38 19.75 12.19
C LEU A 271 -2.48 19.08 13.03
N GLU A 272 -3.23 19.84 13.82
CA GLU A 272 -4.35 19.35 14.62
C GLU A 272 -5.44 18.73 13.74
N ARG A 273 -5.80 19.36 12.64
CA ARG A 273 -6.73 18.81 11.64
C ARG A 273 -6.23 17.49 11.06
N TRP A 274 -4.96 17.44 10.67
CA TRP A 274 -4.34 16.21 10.17
C TRP A 274 -4.37 15.11 11.24
N GLN A 275 -4.01 15.41 12.47
CA GLN A 275 -4.02 14.45 13.59
C GLN A 275 -5.42 13.90 13.86
N ALA A 276 -6.46 14.73 13.85
CA ALA A 276 -7.85 14.30 14.05
C ALA A 276 -8.28 13.28 12.97
N MET A 277 -8.03 13.59 11.70
CA MET A 277 -8.33 12.67 10.58
C MET A 277 -7.52 11.39 10.66
N LYS A 278 -6.22 11.47 10.95
CA LYS A 278 -5.32 10.31 11.05
C LYS A 278 -5.74 9.38 12.20
N GLN A 279 -6.07 9.94 13.35
CA GLN A 279 -6.55 9.19 14.51
C GLN A 279 -7.89 8.49 14.22
N ALA A 280 -8.84 9.20 13.64
CA ALA A 280 -10.14 8.63 13.28
C ALA A 280 -10.01 7.48 12.28
N ALA A 281 -9.18 7.65 11.25
CA ALA A 281 -8.89 6.60 10.27
C ALA A 281 -8.19 5.38 10.90
N SER A 282 -7.22 5.60 11.80
CA SER A 282 -6.51 4.52 12.51
C SER A 282 -7.46 3.73 13.42
N ASN A 283 -8.40 4.40 14.11
CA ASN A 283 -9.44 3.76 14.90
C ASN A 283 -10.38 2.91 14.02
N ALA A 284 -10.77 3.42 12.85
CA ALA A 284 -11.58 2.67 11.89
C ALA A 284 -10.85 1.42 11.36
N ILE A 285 -9.55 1.50 11.08
CA ILE A 285 -8.72 0.36 10.69
C ILE A 285 -8.78 -0.73 11.76
N VAL A 286 -8.50 -0.38 13.01
CA VAL A 286 -8.49 -1.32 14.13
C VAL A 286 -9.88 -1.95 14.36
N ALA A 287 -10.94 -1.15 14.30
CA ALA A 287 -12.31 -1.62 14.47
C ALA A 287 -12.73 -2.67 13.42
N HIS A 288 -12.12 -2.65 12.24
CA HIS A 288 -12.36 -3.62 11.16
C HIS A 288 -11.32 -4.74 11.09
N GLY A 289 -10.46 -4.86 12.11
CA GLY A 289 -9.44 -5.92 12.19
C GLY A 289 -8.33 -5.79 11.13
N GLY A 290 -8.08 -4.57 10.67
CA GLY A 290 -7.01 -4.26 9.72
C GLY A 290 -5.65 -4.11 10.43
N THR A 291 -4.56 -4.40 9.70
CA THR A 291 -3.22 -4.04 10.18
C THR A 291 -3.05 -2.52 10.20
N ILE A 292 -2.40 -1.99 11.22
CA ILE A 292 -2.23 -0.52 11.32
C ILE A 292 -1.28 0.04 10.25
N SER A 293 -0.43 -0.79 9.69
CA SER A 293 0.43 -0.43 8.56
C SER A 293 0.74 -1.65 7.70
N HIS A 294 0.35 -1.60 6.42
CA HIS A 294 0.60 -2.70 5.48
C HIS A 294 2.05 -2.72 4.96
N GLN A 295 2.63 -1.55 4.63
CA GLN A 295 3.97 -1.47 4.03
C GLN A 295 4.74 -0.17 4.34
N HIS A 296 4.10 0.80 4.98
CA HIS A 296 4.72 2.11 5.21
C HIS A 296 5.57 2.14 6.49
N GLY A 297 5.50 1.08 7.32
CA GLY A 297 6.03 1.06 8.67
C GLY A 297 5.06 1.68 9.67
N VAL A 298 5.29 1.41 10.94
CA VAL A 298 4.48 1.91 12.06
C VAL A 298 4.90 3.34 12.43
N GLY A 299 6.20 3.57 12.47
CA GLY A 299 6.77 4.86 12.87
C GLY A 299 6.35 5.26 14.28
N ARG A 300 6.18 6.56 14.48
CA ARG A 300 5.61 7.17 15.69
C ARG A 300 4.12 7.39 15.56
N ASP A 301 3.66 7.67 14.34
CA ASP A 301 2.28 8.05 14.05
C ASP A 301 1.29 6.90 14.30
N HIS A 302 1.71 5.66 14.07
CA HIS A 302 0.88 4.47 14.22
C HIS A 302 1.22 3.64 15.48
N ALA A 303 2.30 3.96 16.20
CA ALA A 303 2.73 3.24 17.41
C ALA A 303 1.62 3.10 18.47
N PRO A 304 0.74 4.09 18.72
CA PRO A 304 -0.35 3.98 19.69
C PRO A 304 -1.34 2.83 19.41
N TRP A 305 -1.48 2.41 18.15
CA TRP A 305 -2.42 1.35 17.75
C TRP A 305 -1.77 -0.04 17.61
N LEU A 306 -0.43 -0.13 17.68
CA LEU A 306 0.27 -1.39 17.42
C LEU A 306 -0.14 -2.51 18.40
N HIS A 307 -0.50 -2.16 19.63
CA HIS A 307 -0.94 -3.12 20.65
C HIS A 307 -2.22 -3.88 20.26
N HIS A 308 -3.11 -3.30 19.47
CA HIS A 308 -4.31 -3.98 18.97
C HIS A 308 -3.98 -5.15 18.04
N GLU A 309 -2.87 -5.05 17.31
CA GLU A 309 -2.41 -6.12 16.41
C GLU A 309 -1.53 -7.15 17.14
N LYS A 310 -0.68 -6.71 18.06
CA LYS A 310 0.33 -7.56 18.71
C LYS A 310 -0.16 -8.17 20.03
N GLY A 311 -1.13 -7.56 20.70
CA GLY A 311 -1.54 -7.92 22.05
C GLY A 311 -0.43 -7.74 23.10
N ASP A 312 -0.77 -7.92 24.37
CA ASP A 312 0.17 -7.68 25.48
C ASP A 312 1.44 -8.53 25.38
N GLN A 313 1.31 -9.81 25.07
CA GLN A 313 2.46 -10.71 24.96
C GLN A 313 3.35 -10.37 23.76
N GLY A 314 2.76 -10.00 22.62
CA GLY A 314 3.52 -9.57 21.45
C GLY A 314 4.27 -8.26 21.71
N MET A 315 3.64 -7.30 22.37
CA MET A 315 4.28 -6.05 22.76
C MET A 315 5.41 -6.27 23.78
N ALA A 316 5.22 -7.16 24.75
CA ALA A 316 6.26 -7.53 25.72
C ALA A 316 7.47 -8.21 25.03
N ALA A 317 7.21 -9.11 24.07
CA ALA A 317 8.27 -9.75 23.29
C ALA A 317 9.04 -8.72 22.44
N LEU A 318 8.33 -7.81 21.76
CA LEU A 318 8.94 -6.73 20.98
C LEU A 318 9.81 -5.82 21.87
N GLY A 319 9.30 -5.43 23.05
CA GLY A 319 10.04 -4.66 24.04
C GLY A 319 11.32 -5.37 24.50
N SER A 320 11.25 -6.68 24.73
CA SER A 320 12.39 -7.51 25.11
C SER A 320 13.46 -7.57 24.02
N LEU A 321 13.05 -7.71 22.75
CA LEU A 321 13.96 -7.67 21.60
C LEU A 321 14.64 -6.31 21.47
N VAL A 322 13.89 -5.21 21.54
CA VAL A 322 14.47 -3.86 21.51
C VAL A 322 15.48 -3.68 22.64
N LYS A 323 15.14 -4.05 23.88
CA LYS A 323 16.03 -3.96 25.04
C LYS A 323 17.27 -4.86 24.91
N HIS A 324 17.13 -6.02 24.25
CA HIS A 324 18.27 -6.91 24.00
C HIS A 324 19.28 -6.25 23.08
N PHE A 325 18.86 -5.69 21.95
CA PHE A 325 19.76 -5.09 20.95
C PHE A 325 20.23 -3.69 21.35
N ASP A 326 19.36 -2.89 21.97
CA ASP A 326 19.63 -1.53 22.42
C ASP A 326 19.23 -1.34 23.89
N PRO A 327 20.07 -1.76 24.85
CA PRO A 327 19.75 -1.69 26.28
C PRO A 327 19.45 -0.28 26.79
N GLN A 328 20.03 0.73 26.16
CA GLN A 328 19.86 2.14 26.54
C GLN A 328 18.74 2.83 25.76
N GLN A 329 18.08 2.12 24.82
CA GLN A 329 16.96 2.60 24.01
C GLN A 329 17.24 3.93 23.29
N ARG A 330 18.44 4.08 22.74
CA ARG A 330 18.90 5.28 22.03
C ARG A 330 18.54 5.29 20.55
N LEU A 331 18.29 4.11 19.96
CA LEU A 331 18.03 3.95 18.54
C LEU A 331 16.56 4.25 18.24
N ASN A 332 16.31 5.25 17.41
CA ASN A 332 14.99 5.68 16.91
C ASN A 332 13.88 5.67 18.00
N PRO A 333 14.04 6.39 19.13
CA PRO A 333 13.10 6.34 20.24
C PRO A 333 11.69 6.83 19.84
N GLY A 334 10.65 6.18 20.40
CA GLY A 334 9.24 6.47 20.10
C GLY A 334 8.70 5.77 18.85
N CYS A 335 9.56 5.14 18.03
CA CYS A 335 9.14 4.31 16.93
C CYS A 335 8.78 2.89 17.42
N LEU A 336 7.70 2.30 16.93
CA LEU A 336 7.13 1.00 17.35
C LEU A 336 6.64 0.95 18.79
N LEU A 337 7.43 1.42 19.72
CA LEU A 337 7.17 1.44 21.16
C LEU A 337 7.13 2.88 21.65
N GLU A 338 6.08 3.24 22.37
CA GLU A 338 6.01 4.53 23.04
C GLU A 338 7.16 4.68 24.05
N ASN A 339 7.67 5.88 24.19
CA ASN A 339 8.67 6.16 25.23
C ASN A 339 8.02 6.05 26.61
N ALA A 340 8.69 5.41 27.54
CA ALA A 340 8.21 5.29 28.91
C ALA A 340 7.95 6.65 29.61
N THR A 341 8.44 7.76 29.04
CA THR A 341 8.30 9.13 29.54
C THR A 341 7.05 9.86 29.04
N SER A 342 6.26 9.31 28.11
CA SER A 342 5.07 9.97 27.56
C SER A 342 3.76 9.64 28.29
N ARG A 343 3.81 8.94 29.42
CA ARG A 343 2.64 8.60 30.26
C ARG A 343 2.53 9.42 31.55
N THR A 344 3.12 10.63 31.57
CA THR A 344 2.91 11.56 32.69
C THR A 344 2.13 12.77 32.27
#